data_20ca0871045a9c10d86a5380a0f0353c
#
_entry.id   20ca0871045a9c10d86a5380a0f0353c
#
_cell.length_a   1.000
_cell.length_b   1.000
_cell.length_c   1.000
_cell.angle_alpha   90.00
_cell.angle_beta   90.00
_cell.angle_gamma   90.00
#
_symmetry.space_group_name_H-M   'P 1'
#
loop_
_entity.id
_entity.type
_entity.pdbx_description
1 polymer ?
#
loop_
_entity_poly.entity_id
_entity_poly.type
_entity_poly.pdbx_seq_one_letter_code
_entity_poly.pdbx_strand_id
1 'polypeptide(L)'
;MQAGFAQGLEFREMTSRLRHRFSLIVDRDVMQVGVVALAACTLSLGLVYAGYFVHALRIARNTPCEPRTGRCLLVFGKHAPGGRIDADFDARIDRTGQLWGTHAPDRVVLLGGGAAGEPTEAEVARSALLARVAIDEGRVHLERESRDTLQNLRNARHLLQAAAHHGPVTLVTSRYHLARCNQFARQLGLDAELCAAEPRMNWTPRVLWRIAGEAGYLCLLDIGTRWARLTRSRRMLDRVT
;
A
#
# COMPACT_ATOMS: atom_id res chain seq x y z
N MET A 1 -20.85 32.85 15.58
CA MET A 1 -21.61 31.59 15.76
C MET A 1 -21.09 30.41 14.88
N GLN A 2 -20.34 30.65 13.81
CA GLN A 2 -19.81 29.61 12.89
C GLN A 2 -18.57 28.89 13.40
N ALA A 3 -17.71 29.50 14.24
CA ALA A 3 -16.48 28.87 14.72
C ALA A 3 -16.69 27.69 15.70
N GLY A 4 -17.76 27.70 16.49
CA GLY A 4 -18.08 26.61 17.41
C GLY A 4 -18.64 25.36 16.73
N PHE A 5 -19.23 25.52 15.55
CA PHE A 5 -19.77 24.38 14.78
C PHE A 5 -18.65 23.57 14.08
N ALA A 6 -17.61 24.24 13.59
CA ALA A 6 -16.45 23.61 12.96
C ALA A 6 -15.62 22.79 13.97
N GLN A 7 -15.37 23.34 15.18
CA GLN A 7 -14.66 22.61 16.25
C GLN A 7 -15.42 21.38 16.73
N GLY A 8 -16.76 21.43 16.77
CA GLY A 8 -17.58 20.26 17.13
C GLY A 8 -17.56 19.15 16.10
N LEU A 9 -17.40 19.47 14.82
CA LEU A 9 -17.25 18.49 13.74
C LEU A 9 -15.87 17.83 13.76
N GLU A 10 -14.79 18.59 13.93
CA GLU A 10 -13.43 18.04 14.05
C GLU A 10 -13.28 17.10 15.26
N PHE A 11 -13.86 17.49 16.40
CA PHE A 11 -13.83 16.64 17.61
C PHE A 11 -14.65 15.34 17.41
N ARG A 12 -15.78 15.40 16.72
CA ARG A 12 -16.57 14.20 16.34
C ARG A 12 -15.85 13.29 15.37
N GLU A 13 -15.17 13.84 14.37
CA GLU A 13 -14.37 13.03 13.43
C GLU A 13 -13.15 12.41 14.11
N MET A 14 -12.43 13.14 14.94
CA MET A 14 -11.30 12.62 15.69
C MET A 14 -11.73 11.49 16.63
N THR A 15 -12.86 11.63 17.32
CA THR A 15 -13.41 10.57 18.17
C THR A 15 -13.96 9.39 17.39
N SER A 16 -14.49 9.60 16.19
CA SER A 16 -14.92 8.49 15.31
C SER A 16 -13.75 7.71 14.75
N ARG A 17 -12.66 8.38 14.36
CA ARG A 17 -11.40 7.75 13.90
C ARG A 17 -10.72 6.99 15.03
N LEU A 18 -10.71 7.53 16.25
CA LEU A 18 -10.23 6.84 17.44
C LEU A 18 -11.10 5.63 17.78
N ARG A 19 -12.42 5.75 17.74
CA ARG A 19 -13.35 4.62 17.96
C ARG A 19 -13.18 3.54 16.89
N HIS A 20 -12.98 3.91 15.64
CA HIS A 20 -12.74 2.92 14.56
C HIS A 20 -11.38 2.21 14.75
N ARG A 21 -10.34 2.92 15.17
CA ARG A 21 -9.04 2.32 15.53
C ARG A 21 -9.14 1.43 16.77
N PHE A 22 -9.88 1.85 17.79
CA PHE A 22 -10.14 1.03 18.99
C PHE A 22 -11.05 -0.16 18.69
N SER A 23 -12.04 -0.04 17.81
CA SER A 23 -12.90 -1.18 17.43
C SER A 23 -12.14 -2.26 16.66
N LEU A 24 -11.12 -1.88 15.90
CA LEU A 24 -10.22 -2.83 15.23
C LEU A 24 -9.32 -3.58 16.24
N ILE A 25 -8.91 -2.92 17.33
CA ILE A 25 -8.10 -3.54 18.38
C ILE A 25 -8.96 -4.46 19.28
N VAL A 26 -10.23 -4.15 19.45
CA VAL A 26 -11.19 -4.93 20.29
C VAL A 26 -11.88 -6.04 19.48
N ASP A 27 -11.65 -6.11 18.16
CA ASP A 27 -12.18 -7.21 17.35
C ASP A 27 -11.55 -8.54 17.82
N ARG A 28 -12.39 -9.46 18.27
CA ARG A 28 -11.98 -10.78 18.80
C ARG A 28 -11.05 -11.52 17.86
N ASP A 29 -11.29 -11.40 16.55
CA ASP A 29 -10.48 -12.08 15.53
C ASP A 29 -9.06 -11.47 15.47
N VAL A 30 -8.94 -10.13 15.56
CA VAL A 30 -7.65 -9.43 15.60
C VAL A 30 -6.88 -9.75 16.88
N MET A 31 -7.57 -9.80 18.01
CA MET A 31 -6.94 -10.20 19.29
C MET A 31 -6.42 -11.65 19.24
N GLN A 32 -7.21 -12.58 18.70
CA GLN A 32 -6.77 -13.97 18.56
C GLN A 32 -5.53 -14.09 17.67
N VAL A 33 -5.50 -13.41 16.52
CA VAL A 33 -4.34 -13.39 15.63
C VAL A 33 -3.13 -12.79 16.35
N GLY A 34 -3.31 -11.69 17.07
CA GLY A 34 -2.25 -11.05 17.86
C GLY A 34 -1.67 -11.98 18.91
N VAL A 35 -2.51 -12.69 19.67
CA VAL A 35 -2.08 -13.66 20.69
C VAL A 35 -1.33 -14.83 20.05
N VAL A 36 -1.84 -15.41 18.97
CA VAL A 36 -1.18 -16.52 18.26
C VAL A 36 0.17 -16.09 17.67
N ALA A 37 0.23 -14.90 17.09
CA ALA A 37 1.49 -14.36 16.55
C ALA A 37 2.51 -14.08 17.66
N LEU A 38 2.07 -13.50 18.78
CA LEU A 38 2.92 -13.26 19.94
C LEU A 38 3.45 -14.58 20.51
N ALA A 39 2.59 -15.59 20.67
CA ALA A 39 2.98 -16.92 21.11
C ALA A 39 3.98 -17.57 20.15
N ALA A 40 3.74 -17.53 18.85
CA ALA A 40 4.67 -18.06 17.86
C ALA A 40 6.02 -17.34 17.90
N CYS A 41 6.04 -16.01 18.02
CA CYS A 41 7.27 -15.24 18.14
C CYS A 41 8.03 -15.52 19.43
N THR A 42 7.34 -15.64 20.58
CA THR A 42 7.98 -15.95 21.87
C THR A 42 8.53 -17.38 21.91
N LEU A 43 7.74 -18.36 21.46
CA LEU A 43 8.17 -19.78 21.41
C LEU A 43 9.34 -20.00 20.45
N SER A 44 9.41 -19.23 19.38
CA SER A 44 10.53 -19.28 18.42
C SER A 44 11.69 -18.33 18.78
N LEU A 45 11.71 -17.74 19.98
CA LEU A 45 12.70 -16.74 20.38
C LEU A 45 12.83 -15.58 19.39
N GLY A 46 11.74 -15.19 18.77
CA GLY A 46 11.70 -14.10 17.78
C GLY A 46 12.14 -14.48 16.37
N LEU A 47 12.58 -15.72 16.13
CA LEU A 47 13.08 -16.17 14.82
C LEU A 47 12.03 -16.03 13.71
N VAL A 48 10.74 -16.24 14.03
CA VAL A 48 9.65 -16.05 13.07
C VAL A 48 9.60 -14.61 12.58
N TYR A 49 9.58 -13.65 13.51
CA TYR A 49 9.58 -12.22 13.15
C TYR A 49 10.86 -11.82 12.41
N ALA A 50 12.04 -12.31 12.87
CA ALA A 50 13.30 -12.05 12.20
C ALA A 50 13.29 -12.55 10.75
N GLY A 51 12.67 -13.69 10.46
CA GLY A 51 12.47 -14.20 9.11
C GLY A 51 11.68 -13.23 8.22
N TYR A 52 10.55 -12.68 8.71
CA TYR A 52 9.77 -11.67 7.98
C TYR A 52 10.55 -10.36 7.81
N PHE A 53 11.32 -9.95 8.82
CA PHE A 53 12.16 -8.75 8.71
C PHE A 53 13.23 -8.91 7.62
N VAL A 54 13.95 -10.03 7.63
CA VAL A 54 14.94 -10.34 6.59
C VAL A 54 14.29 -10.43 5.21
N HIS A 55 13.10 -11.03 5.10
CA HIS A 55 12.34 -11.10 3.85
C HIS A 55 11.98 -9.70 3.33
N ALA A 56 11.37 -8.85 4.15
CA ALA A 56 11.01 -7.48 3.78
C ALA A 56 12.26 -6.65 3.42
N LEU A 57 13.34 -6.79 4.18
CA LEU A 57 14.61 -6.11 3.94
C LEU A 57 15.25 -6.55 2.60
N ARG A 58 15.22 -7.85 2.28
CA ARG A 58 15.73 -8.36 1.00
C ARG A 58 14.94 -7.79 -0.18
N ILE A 59 13.62 -7.75 -0.10
CA ILE A 59 12.78 -7.14 -1.13
C ILE A 59 13.11 -5.65 -1.26
N ALA A 60 13.13 -4.91 -0.16
CA ALA A 60 13.43 -3.47 -0.17
C ALA A 60 14.81 -3.18 -0.78
N ARG A 61 15.81 -3.99 -0.47
CA ARG A 61 17.19 -3.81 -0.96
C ARG A 61 17.36 -4.17 -2.43
N ASN A 62 16.79 -5.32 -2.84
CA ASN A 62 17.14 -5.95 -4.11
C ASN A 62 16.17 -5.59 -5.25
N THR A 63 15.02 -4.96 -4.96
CA THR A 63 14.09 -4.56 -6.00
C THR A 63 14.71 -3.49 -6.90
N PRO A 64 14.69 -3.69 -8.24
CA PRO A 64 15.18 -2.72 -9.20
C PRO A 64 14.28 -1.47 -9.23
N CYS A 65 14.82 -0.39 -9.77
CA CYS A 65 14.08 0.85 -10.05
C CYS A 65 13.57 0.91 -11.50
N GLU A 66 14.03 -0.03 -12.31
CA GLU A 66 13.66 -0.18 -13.71
C GLU A 66 12.95 -1.52 -13.87
N PRO A 67 11.68 -1.50 -14.27
CA PRO A 67 10.92 -2.72 -14.52
C PRO A 67 11.39 -3.37 -15.83
N ARG A 68 11.08 -4.65 -15.99
CA ARG A 68 11.38 -5.37 -17.23
C ARG A 68 10.38 -5.04 -18.32
N THR A 69 9.12 -4.93 -17.96
CA THR A 69 8.02 -4.65 -18.90
C THR A 69 7.61 -3.18 -18.87
N GLY A 70 7.32 -2.62 -17.71
CA GLY A 70 6.98 -1.22 -17.52
C GLY A 70 5.76 -0.72 -18.30
N ARG A 71 4.94 -1.60 -18.87
CA ARG A 71 3.85 -1.18 -19.77
C ARG A 71 2.59 -0.73 -19.05
N CYS A 72 2.28 -1.32 -17.91
CA CYS A 72 1.16 -0.91 -17.07
C CYS A 72 1.66 -0.62 -15.66
N LEU A 73 1.69 0.64 -15.25
CA LEU A 73 2.19 1.05 -13.95
C LEU A 73 1.03 1.19 -12.95
N LEU A 74 1.12 0.52 -11.82
CA LEU A 74 0.25 0.71 -10.66
C LEU A 74 1.06 1.47 -9.59
N VAL A 75 0.73 2.74 -9.41
CA VAL A 75 1.47 3.66 -8.53
C VAL A 75 0.71 3.85 -7.23
N PHE A 76 1.27 3.38 -6.13
CA PHE A 76 0.63 3.50 -4.83
C PHE A 76 0.71 4.92 -4.30
N GLY A 77 -0.44 5.46 -3.94
CA GLY A 77 -0.55 6.71 -3.21
C GLY A 77 0.04 6.64 -1.81
N LYS A 78 0.06 7.77 -1.15
CA LYS A 78 0.44 7.93 0.24
C LYS A 78 -0.33 9.07 0.85
N HIS A 79 -0.75 8.89 2.10
CA HIS A 79 -1.52 9.92 2.81
C HIS A 79 -0.86 11.30 2.71
N ALA A 80 -1.59 12.25 2.11
CA ALA A 80 -1.15 13.60 1.79
C ALA A 80 -2.15 14.63 2.35
N PRO A 81 -2.12 14.89 3.67
CA PRO A 81 -3.08 15.77 4.31
C PRO A 81 -3.00 17.19 3.72
N GLY A 82 -4.17 17.75 3.33
CA GLY A 82 -4.24 19.03 2.64
C GLY A 82 -3.49 19.04 1.31
N GLY A 83 -3.34 17.91 0.64
CA GLY A 83 -2.64 17.78 -0.65
C GLY A 83 -1.12 17.87 -0.57
N ARG A 84 -0.52 17.89 0.63
CA ARG A 84 0.94 18.02 0.80
C ARG A 84 1.64 16.69 0.59
N ILE A 85 2.50 16.66 -0.42
CA ILE A 85 3.32 15.51 -0.80
C ILE A 85 4.57 15.47 0.10
N ASP A 86 4.82 14.33 0.74
CA ASP A 86 6.07 14.09 1.45
C ASP A 86 7.14 13.45 0.54
N ALA A 87 8.37 13.37 1.01
CA ALA A 87 9.51 12.88 0.22
C ALA A 87 9.33 11.45 -0.32
N ASP A 88 8.59 10.56 0.37
CA ASP A 88 8.37 9.21 -0.13
C ASP A 88 7.32 9.20 -1.26
N PHE A 89 6.27 10.02 -1.12
CA PHE A 89 5.25 10.14 -2.17
C PHE A 89 5.84 10.84 -3.40
N ASP A 90 6.64 11.85 -3.18
CA ASP A 90 7.39 12.57 -4.19
C ASP A 90 8.27 11.63 -5.02
N ALA A 91 9.05 10.77 -4.36
CA ALA A 91 9.88 9.77 -5.02
C ALA A 91 9.06 8.78 -5.90
N ARG A 92 7.83 8.41 -5.50
CA ARG A 92 6.95 7.56 -6.31
C ARG A 92 6.49 8.27 -7.58
N ILE A 93 6.12 9.54 -7.47
CA ILE A 93 5.68 10.36 -8.60
C ILE A 93 6.85 10.60 -9.55
N ASP A 94 8.03 10.95 -9.04
CA ASP A 94 9.25 11.15 -9.84
C ASP A 94 9.65 9.87 -10.57
N ARG A 95 9.61 8.71 -9.89
CA ARG A 95 9.87 7.42 -10.53
C ARG A 95 8.88 7.15 -11.67
N THR A 96 7.61 7.44 -11.45
CA THR A 96 6.58 7.28 -12.48
C THR A 96 6.85 8.14 -13.70
N GLY A 97 7.26 9.41 -13.49
CA GLY A 97 7.66 10.32 -14.57
C GLY A 97 8.88 9.82 -15.36
N GLN A 98 9.89 9.30 -14.65
CA GLN A 98 11.08 8.71 -15.30
C GLN A 98 10.70 7.48 -16.16
N LEU A 99 9.87 6.59 -15.62
CA LEU A 99 9.40 5.40 -16.35
C LEU A 99 8.53 5.78 -17.55
N TRP A 100 7.76 6.86 -17.47
CA TRP A 100 7.03 7.39 -18.61
C TRP A 100 7.96 7.72 -19.77
N GLY A 101 9.07 8.41 -19.49
CA GLY A 101 10.05 8.78 -20.52
C GLY A 101 10.87 7.61 -21.06
N THR A 102 11.14 6.58 -20.24
CA THR A 102 12.04 5.47 -20.63
C THR A 102 11.33 4.23 -21.16
N HIS A 103 10.14 3.90 -20.64
CA HIS A 103 9.39 2.69 -20.96
C HIS A 103 8.14 2.94 -21.81
N ALA A 104 7.73 4.22 -21.95
CA ALA A 104 6.52 4.63 -22.67
C ALA A 104 5.29 3.75 -22.32
N PRO A 105 4.90 3.68 -21.04
CA PRO A 105 3.84 2.78 -20.59
C PRO A 105 2.53 3.08 -21.33
N ASP A 106 1.78 2.04 -21.63
CA ASP A 106 0.45 2.16 -22.26
C ASP A 106 -0.55 2.78 -21.29
N ARG A 107 -0.31 2.57 -19.97
CA ARG A 107 -1.22 2.98 -18.91
C ARG A 107 -0.50 3.23 -17.58
N VAL A 108 -0.94 4.27 -16.89
CA VAL A 108 -0.57 4.56 -15.50
C VAL A 108 -1.85 4.59 -14.67
N VAL A 109 -1.94 3.78 -13.63
CA VAL A 109 -3.04 3.78 -12.67
C VAL A 109 -2.52 4.32 -11.35
N LEU A 110 -3.00 5.48 -10.95
CA LEU A 110 -2.66 6.11 -9.68
C LEU A 110 -3.67 5.63 -8.62
N LEU A 111 -3.17 5.07 -7.53
CA LEU A 111 -3.96 4.38 -6.53
C LEU A 111 -4.00 5.17 -5.23
N GLY A 112 -5.17 5.29 -4.66
CA GLY A 112 -5.36 5.81 -3.31
C GLY A 112 -6.56 6.73 -3.17
N GLY A 113 -7.42 6.40 -2.23
CA GLY A 113 -8.56 7.20 -1.84
C GLY A 113 -8.16 8.39 -0.96
N GLY A 114 -9.14 9.00 -0.34
CA GLY A 114 -8.96 10.15 0.53
C GLY A 114 -10.04 10.23 1.62
N ALA A 115 -9.93 11.21 2.49
CA ALA A 115 -10.98 11.56 3.41
C ALA A 115 -12.08 12.37 2.69
N ALA A 116 -13.30 12.32 3.21
CA ALA A 116 -14.41 13.11 2.65
C ALA A 116 -14.07 14.62 2.67
N GLY A 117 -14.20 15.28 1.51
CA GLY A 117 -13.90 16.71 1.35
C GLY A 117 -12.43 17.06 1.12
N GLU A 118 -11.53 16.06 1.09
CA GLU A 118 -10.12 16.25 0.73
C GLU A 118 -9.82 15.61 -0.64
N PRO A 119 -8.82 16.12 -1.39
CA PRO A 119 -8.39 15.43 -2.60
C PRO A 119 -7.85 14.06 -2.27
N THR A 120 -8.17 13.07 -3.11
CA THR A 120 -7.67 11.70 -2.95
C THR A 120 -6.17 11.64 -3.23
N GLU A 121 -5.50 10.62 -2.68
CA GLU A 121 -4.06 10.40 -2.94
C GLU A 121 -3.80 10.24 -4.45
N ALA A 122 -4.71 9.59 -5.18
CA ALA A 122 -4.63 9.44 -6.62
C ALA A 122 -4.73 10.78 -7.37
N GLU A 123 -5.60 11.71 -6.93
CA GLU A 123 -5.75 13.05 -7.52
C GLU A 123 -4.52 13.92 -7.23
N VAL A 124 -3.99 13.86 -6.02
CA VAL A 124 -2.74 14.53 -5.64
C VAL A 124 -1.58 14.05 -6.51
N ALA A 125 -1.46 12.71 -6.68
CA ALA A 125 -0.44 12.13 -7.53
C ALA A 125 -0.59 12.56 -8.99
N ARG A 126 -1.83 12.59 -9.52
CA ARG A 126 -2.09 13.04 -10.89
C ARG A 126 -1.66 14.48 -11.12
N SER A 127 -2.10 15.37 -10.26
CA SER A 127 -1.76 16.81 -10.37
C SER A 127 -0.24 17.01 -10.36
N ALA A 128 0.47 16.34 -9.46
CA ALA A 128 1.91 16.44 -9.36
C ALA A 128 2.65 15.78 -10.54
N LEU A 129 2.15 14.68 -11.08
CA LEU A 129 2.74 14.00 -12.24
C LEU A 129 2.60 14.85 -13.50
N LEU A 130 1.40 15.36 -13.78
CA LEU A 130 1.14 16.22 -14.95
C LEU A 130 1.92 17.55 -14.92
N ALA A 131 2.23 18.07 -13.73
CA ALA A 131 3.07 19.26 -13.58
C ALA A 131 4.54 19.01 -13.93
N ARG A 132 5.00 17.75 -13.94
CA ARG A 132 6.43 17.37 -14.14
C ARG A 132 6.72 16.81 -15.52
N VAL A 133 5.76 16.13 -16.11
CA VAL A 133 5.96 15.36 -17.34
C VAL A 133 4.80 15.58 -18.29
N ALA A 134 5.13 15.84 -19.56
CA ALA A 134 4.12 15.84 -20.62
C ALA A 134 3.61 14.41 -20.84
N ILE A 135 2.49 14.09 -20.27
CA ILE A 135 1.84 12.77 -20.33
C ILE A 135 0.46 12.91 -20.97
N ASP A 136 0.10 11.95 -21.80
CA ASP A 136 -1.25 11.84 -22.32
C ASP A 136 -2.22 11.51 -21.18
N GLU A 137 -3.09 12.44 -20.83
CA GLU A 137 -4.06 12.29 -19.75
C GLU A 137 -4.99 11.10 -19.95
N GLY A 138 -5.27 10.70 -21.20
CA GLY A 138 -6.06 9.52 -21.53
C GLY A 138 -5.41 8.20 -21.07
N ARG A 139 -4.11 8.20 -20.81
CA ARG A 139 -3.37 7.06 -20.28
C ARG A 139 -3.23 7.06 -18.75
N VAL A 140 -3.69 8.11 -18.06
CA VAL A 140 -3.63 8.22 -16.60
C VAL A 140 -5.00 7.93 -16.00
N HIS A 141 -5.13 6.81 -15.32
CA HIS A 141 -6.35 6.38 -14.66
C HIS A 141 -6.21 6.54 -13.14
N LEU A 142 -7.33 6.81 -12.47
CA LEU A 142 -7.37 7.02 -11.03
C LEU A 142 -8.22 5.95 -10.34
N GLU A 143 -7.69 5.38 -9.29
CA GLU A 143 -8.42 4.60 -8.30
C GLU A 143 -8.56 5.45 -7.03
N ARG A 144 -9.79 5.81 -6.62
CA ARG A 144 -10.06 6.83 -5.61
C ARG A 144 -10.81 6.31 -4.36
N GLU A 145 -11.14 5.04 -4.33
CA GLU A 145 -12.06 4.50 -3.32
C GLU A 145 -11.35 3.73 -2.21
N SER A 146 -10.12 3.30 -2.48
CA SER A 146 -9.37 2.45 -1.57
C SER A 146 -8.94 3.18 -0.29
N ARG A 147 -8.92 2.41 0.81
CA ARG A 147 -8.50 2.87 2.13
C ARG A 147 -7.26 2.14 2.65
N ASP A 148 -6.85 1.08 1.96
CA ASP A 148 -5.69 0.26 2.30
C ASP A 148 -5.07 -0.39 1.06
N THR A 149 -3.90 -1.02 1.24
CA THR A 149 -3.12 -1.61 0.15
C THR A 149 -3.84 -2.77 -0.55
N LEU A 150 -4.63 -3.57 0.17
CA LEU A 150 -5.39 -4.67 -0.42
C LEU A 150 -6.51 -4.15 -1.30
N GLN A 151 -7.25 -3.14 -0.83
CA GLN A 151 -8.30 -2.48 -1.61
C GLN A 151 -7.73 -1.80 -2.85
N ASN A 152 -6.58 -1.11 -2.74
CA ASN A 152 -5.87 -0.54 -3.89
C ASN A 152 -5.70 -1.58 -5.01
N LEU A 153 -5.18 -2.74 -4.68
CA LEU A 153 -4.92 -3.78 -5.67
C LEU A 153 -6.20 -4.49 -6.16
N ARG A 154 -7.21 -4.67 -5.30
CA ARG A 154 -8.52 -5.19 -5.73
C ARG A 154 -9.19 -4.26 -6.73
N ASN A 155 -9.25 -2.98 -6.40
CA ASN A 155 -9.86 -1.96 -7.27
C ASN A 155 -9.06 -1.81 -8.57
N ALA A 156 -7.72 -1.80 -8.50
CA ALA A 156 -6.87 -1.80 -9.68
C ALA A 156 -7.15 -3.02 -10.58
N ARG A 157 -7.28 -4.22 -10.01
CA ARG A 157 -7.62 -5.43 -10.76
C ARG A 157 -8.96 -5.27 -11.50
N HIS A 158 -9.99 -4.72 -10.85
CA HIS A 158 -11.28 -4.44 -11.51
C HIS A 158 -11.13 -3.44 -12.65
N LEU A 159 -10.38 -2.35 -12.46
CA LEU A 159 -10.10 -1.37 -13.51
C LEU A 159 -9.36 -2.01 -14.70
N LEU A 160 -8.38 -2.86 -14.44
CA LEU A 160 -7.63 -3.58 -15.47
C LEU A 160 -8.51 -4.56 -16.24
N GLN A 161 -9.37 -5.31 -15.55
CA GLN A 161 -10.35 -6.21 -16.16
C GLN A 161 -11.33 -5.46 -17.04
N ALA A 162 -11.90 -4.36 -16.57
CA ALA A 162 -12.81 -3.51 -17.35
C ALA A 162 -12.14 -2.93 -18.61
N ALA A 163 -10.83 -2.71 -18.56
CA ALA A 163 -10.02 -2.23 -19.69
C ALA A 163 -9.40 -3.35 -20.54
N ALA A 164 -9.84 -4.60 -20.35
CA ALA A 164 -9.33 -5.79 -21.05
C ALA A 164 -7.79 -5.92 -21.00
N HIS A 165 -7.16 -5.47 -19.91
CA HIS A 165 -5.72 -5.63 -19.72
C HIS A 165 -5.42 -7.00 -19.11
N HIS A 166 -4.68 -7.82 -19.84
CA HIS A 166 -4.31 -9.19 -19.42
C HIS A 166 -2.80 -9.38 -19.26
N GLY A 167 -2.03 -8.32 -19.44
CA GLY A 167 -0.56 -8.35 -19.32
C GLY A 167 -0.05 -8.15 -17.90
N PRO A 168 1.27 -8.30 -17.70
CA PRO A 168 1.91 -8.02 -16.43
C PRO A 168 1.76 -6.55 -16.03
N VAL A 169 1.73 -6.29 -14.71
CA VAL A 169 1.68 -4.95 -14.15
C VAL A 169 2.94 -4.64 -13.35
N THR A 170 3.34 -3.39 -13.33
CA THR A 170 4.48 -2.92 -12.54
C THR A 170 4.00 -2.16 -11.32
N LEU A 171 4.32 -2.64 -10.12
CA LEU A 171 3.96 -2.01 -8.85
C LEU A 171 5.03 -0.99 -8.45
N VAL A 172 4.70 0.30 -8.54
CA VAL A 172 5.60 1.40 -8.17
C VAL A 172 5.29 1.89 -6.78
N THR A 173 6.20 1.71 -5.84
CA THR A 173 6.06 2.19 -4.46
C THR A 173 7.42 2.34 -3.76
N SER A 174 7.41 2.92 -2.56
CA SER A 174 8.62 3.07 -1.74
C SER A 174 9.18 1.73 -1.31
N ARG A 175 10.51 1.62 -1.23
CA ARG A 175 11.24 0.38 -0.92
C ARG A 175 10.72 -0.35 0.31
N TYR A 176 10.45 0.37 1.39
CA TYR A 176 9.93 -0.23 2.62
C TYR A 176 8.58 -0.92 2.45
N HIS A 177 7.76 -0.47 1.49
CA HIS A 177 6.38 -0.93 1.28
C HIS A 177 6.24 -2.06 0.26
N LEU A 178 7.27 -2.32 -0.55
CA LEU A 178 7.26 -3.29 -1.64
C LEU A 178 6.85 -4.71 -1.21
N ALA A 179 7.32 -5.15 -0.04
CA ALA A 179 7.04 -6.51 0.43
C ALA A 179 5.55 -6.74 0.65
N ARG A 180 4.83 -5.77 1.23
CA ARG A 180 3.37 -5.84 1.42
C ARG A 180 2.62 -5.80 0.09
N CYS A 181 3.01 -4.91 -0.81
CA CYS A 181 2.41 -4.84 -2.15
C CYS A 181 2.58 -6.15 -2.91
N ASN A 182 3.77 -6.74 -2.86
CA ASN A 182 4.05 -8.05 -3.47
C ASN A 182 3.18 -9.16 -2.90
N GLN A 183 3.04 -9.21 -1.57
CA GLN A 183 2.22 -10.22 -0.90
C GLN A 183 0.77 -10.16 -1.35
N PHE A 184 0.17 -8.96 -1.38
CA PHE A 184 -1.21 -8.81 -1.82
C PHE A 184 -1.40 -9.03 -3.33
N ALA A 185 -0.47 -8.59 -4.17
CA ALA A 185 -0.52 -8.87 -5.60
C ALA A 185 -0.54 -10.38 -5.87
N ARG A 186 0.32 -11.13 -5.19
CA ARG A 186 0.35 -12.61 -5.28
C ARG A 186 -0.94 -13.25 -4.77
N GLN A 187 -1.51 -12.79 -3.66
CA GLN A 187 -2.79 -13.29 -3.13
C GLN A 187 -3.94 -13.06 -4.11
N LEU A 188 -3.91 -11.94 -4.84
CA LEU A 188 -4.92 -11.59 -5.83
C LEU A 188 -4.67 -12.22 -7.21
N GLY A 189 -3.60 -13.00 -7.38
CA GLY A 189 -3.25 -13.62 -8.65
C GLY A 189 -2.84 -12.62 -9.74
N LEU A 190 -2.36 -11.43 -9.36
CA LEU A 190 -1.83 -10.46 -10.31
C LEU A 190 -0.43 -10.89 -10.77
N ASP A 191 -0.22 -10.93 -12.07
CA ASP A 191 1.12 -11.04 -12.66
C ASP A 191 1.80 -9.67 -12.50
N ALA A 192 2.60 -9.54 -11.44
CA ALA A 192 3.14 -8.26 -11.02
C ALA A 192 4.65 -8.30 -10.82
N GLU A 193 5.34 -7.33 -11.41
CA GLU A 193 6.73 -7.03 -11.09
C GLU A 193 6.82 -5.82 -10.15
N LEU A 194 7.88 -5.78 -9.37
CA LEU A 194 8.12 -4.71 -8.40
C LEU A 194 9.09 -3.68 -8.98
N CYS A 195 8.77 -2.41 -8.76
CA CYS A 195 9.64 -1.29 -9.08
C CYS A 195 9.78 -0.36 -7.87
N ALA A 196 11.01 -0.17 -7.41
CA ALA A 196 11.31 0.72 -6.30
C ALA A 196 11.27 2.19 -6.71
N ALA A 197 10.60 3.03 -5.94
CA ALA A 197 10.59 4.47 -6.19
C ALA A 197 11.97 5.09 -5.98
N GLU A 198 12.64 4.75 -4.87
CA GLU A 198 13.95 5.28 -4.55
C GLU A 198 15.07 4.53 -5.30
N PRO A 199 16.06 5.22 -5.88
CA PRO A 199 17.13 4.58 -6.68
C PRO A 199 18.00 3.64 -5.85
N ARG A 200 18.20 3.93 -4.57
CA ARG A 200 19.01 3.13 -3.65
C ARG A 200 18.32 2.99 -2.30
N MET A 201 18.65 1.91 -1.60
CA MET A 201 18.21 1.71 -0.22
C MET A 201 18.84 2.77 0.69
N ASN A 202 18.01 3.50 1.41
CA ASN A 202 18.46 4.43 2.44
C ASN A 202 18.51 3.71 3.79
N TRP A 203 19.72 3.56 4.37
CA TRP A 203 19.98 2.83 5.60
C TRP A 203 19.78 3.67 6.87
N THR A 204 18.81 4.58 6.88
CA THR A 204 18.49 5.36 8.09
C THR A 204 17.68 4.55 9.09
N PRO A 205 17.82 4.82 10.40
CA PRO A 205 16.99 4.18 11.44
C PRO A 205 15.50 4.32 11.16
N ARG A 206 15.06 5.43 10.59
CA ARG A 206 13.66 5.67 10.22
C ARG A 206 13.16 4.70 9.15
N VAL A 207 13.98 4.43 8.12
CA VAL A 207 13.62 3.48 7.06
C VAL A 207 13.63 2.04 7.59
N LEU A 208 14.64 1.69 8.41
CA LEU A 208 14.70 0.37 9.05
C LEU A 208 13.50 0.13 9.98
N TRP A 209 13.08 1.15 10.73
CA TRP A 209 11.88 1.07 11.55
C TRP A 209 10.61 0.86 10.73
N ARG A 210 10.48 1.51 9.57
CA ARG A 210 9.37 1.26 8.64
C ARG A 210 9.37 -0.16 8.10
N ILE A 211 10.54 -0.68 7.70
CA ILE A 211 10.68 -2.07 7.26
C ILE A 211 10.32 -3.04 8.39
N ALA A 212 10.70 -2.73 9.62
CA ALA A 212 10.32 -3.53 10.79
C ALA A 212 8.78 -3.54 10.99
N GLY A 213 8.12 -2.39 10.82
CA GLY A 213 6.65 -2.30 10.84
C GLY A 213 5.99 -3.12 9.74
N GLU A 214 6.51 -3.04 8.51
CA GLU A 214 6.02 -3.85 7.38
C GLU A 214 6.24 -5.36 7.62
N ALA A 215 7.36 -5.74 8.19
CA ALA A 215 7.64 -7.13 8.59
C ALA A 215 6.64 -7.63 9.63
N GLY A 216 6.33 -6.80 10.63
CA GLY A 216 5.29 -7.09 11.62
C GLY A 216 3.91 -7.29 10.98
N TYR A 217 3.55 -6.41 10.05
CA TYR A 217 2.31 -6.52 9.30
C TYR A 217 2.23 -7.83 8.49
N LEU A 218 3.30 -8.18 7.77
CA LEU A 218 3.38 -9.43 7.00
C LEU A 218 3.32 -10.67 7.90
N CYS A 219 4.01 -10.63 9.04
CA CYS A 219 3.97 -11.69 10.04
C CYS A 219 2.54 -11.93 10.54
N LEU A 220 1.85 -10.86 10.95
CA LEU A 220 0.47 -10.93 11.42
C LEU A 220 -0.49 -11.42 10.33
N LEU A 221 -0.33 -10.92 9.11
CA LEU A 221 -1.15 -11.31 7.97
C LEU A 221 -1.01 -12.81 7.65
N ASP A 222 0.22 -13.31 7.55
CA ASP A 222 0.47 -14.71 7.20
C ASP A 222 0.05 -15.66 8.32
N ILE A 223 0.42 -15.36 9.57
CA ILE A 223 0.00 -16.15 10.74
C ILE A 223 -1.51 -16.14 10.86
N GLY A 224 -2.16 -14.96 10.70
CA GLY A 224 -3.60 -14.82 10.73
C GLY A 224 -4.30 -15.63 9.64
N THR A 225 -3.76 -15.60 8.43
CA THR A 225 -4.30 -16.38 7.29
C THR A 225 -4.16 -17.88 7.54
N ARG A 226 -3.01 -18.34 8.04
CA ARG A 226 -2.78 -19.76 8.40
C ARG A 226 -3.71 -20.19 9.53
N TRP A 227 -3.87 -19.37 10.55
CA TRP A 227 -4.78 -19.61 11.66
C TRP A 227 -6.22 -19.69 11.20
N ALA A 228 -6.66 -18.75 10.36
CA ALA A 228 -8.01 -18.75 9.79
C ALA A 228 -8.31 -20.02 8.95
N ARG A 229 -7.32 -20.50 8.19
CA ARG A 229 -7.41 -21.77 7.45
C ARG A 229 -7.49 -22.96 8.39
N LEU A 230 -6.65 -23.00 9.43
CA LEU A 230 -6.63 -24.07 10.42
C LEU A 230 -7.96 -24.18 11.19
N THR A 231 -8.50 -23.03 11.59
CA THR A 231 -9.77 -22.93 12.31
C THR A 231 -11.01 -22.94 11.40
N ARG A 232 -10.81 -23.00 10.07
CA ARG A 232 -11.85 -22.91 9.04
C ARG A 232 -12.76 -21.69 9.18
N SER A 233 -12.23 -20.57 9.69
CA SER A 233 -12.96 -19.32 9.89
C SER A 233 -13.13 -18.55 8.57
N ARG A 234 -14.29 -18.72 7.90
CA ARG A 234 -14.62 -17.99 6.67
C ARG A 234 -14.56 -16.48 6.88
N ARG A 235 -15.11 -15.97 7.99
CA ARG A 235 -15.11 -14.54 8.31
C ARG A 235 -13.70 -13.92 8.33
N MET A 236 -12.72 -14.65 8.86
CA MET A 236 -11.32 -14.15 8.87
C MET A 236 -10.68 -14.22 7.47
N LEU A 237 -10.99 -15.26 6.68
CA LEU A 237 -10.48 -15.39 5.32
C LEU A 237 -11.02 -14.29 4.40
N ASP A 238 -12.31 -13.97 4.48
CA ASP A 238 -12.95 -12.93 3.65
C ASP A 238 -12.34 -11.53 3.85
N ARG A 239 -11.68 -11.29 4.99
CA ARG A 239 -10.99 -10.02 5.27
C ARG A 239 -9.62 -9.89 4.60
N VAL A 240 -9.00 -10.99 4.24
CA VAL A 240 -7.62 -11.03 3.72
C VAL A 240 -7.52 -11.59 2.31
N THR A 241 -8.58 -12.14 1.77
CA THR A 241 -8.73 -12.60 0.37
C THR A 241 -9.70 -11.74 -0.40
#